data_16ea794b0ce511bdb23582f4d1bc3ecd
#
_entry.id   16ea794b0ce511bdb23582f4d1bc3ecd
#
_cell.length_a   1.000
_cell.length_b   1.000
_cell.length_c   1.000
_cell.angle_alpha   90.00
_cell.angle_beta   90.00
_cell.angle_gamma   90.00
#
_symmetry.space_group_name_H-M   'P 1'
#
loop_
_entity.id
_entity.type
_entity.pdbx_description
1 polymer ?
#
loop_
_entity_poly.entity_id
_entity_poly.type
_entity_poly.pdbx_seq_one_letter_code
_entity_poly.pdbx_strand_id
1 'polypeptide(L)'
;MADLNPTAKRIHNLTPTPVRLTLDDGTEAVFEMAWTEFFQQEFQAEATRRDDDADYRLVSSEDNESILVGRSGADDEGWSMIGAVVEVEAAE
;
A
#
# COMPACT_ATOMS: atom_id res chain seq x y z
N MET A 1 -23.85 -4.29 5.41
CA MET A 1 -22.46 -4.18 5.87
C MET A 1 -21.52 -4.21 4.68
N ALA A 2 -20.69 -3.20 4.56
CA ALA A 2 -19.74 -3.17 3.44
C ALA A 2 -18.57 -4.11 3.73
N ASP A 3 -18.12 -4.83 2.72
CA ASP A 3 -16.96 -5.69 2.87
C ASP A 3 -15.69 -4.86 2.83
N LEU A 4 -14.65 -5.33 3.50
CA LEU A 4 -13.33 -4.73 3.40
C LEU A 4 -12.78 -4.98 2.00
N ASN A 5 -11.97 -4.04 1.51
CA ASN A 5 -11.33 -4.19 0.22
C ASN A 5 -10.48 -5.46 0.21
N PRO A 6 -10.64 -6.38 -0.75
CA PRO A 6 -9.88 -7.65 -0.75
C PRO A 6 -8.37 -7.43 -0.83
N THR A 7 -7.92 -6.43 -1.57
CA THR A 7 -6.49 -6.11 -1.66
C THR A 7 -5.95 -5.67 -0.31
N ALA A 8 -6.69 -4.79 0.38
CA ALA A 8 -6.29 -4.32 1.70
C ALA A 8 -6.26 -5.47 2.70
N LYS A 9 -7.25 -6.35 2.67
CA LYS A 9 -7.28 -7.51 3.55
C LYS A 9 -6.06 -8.40 3.34
N ARG A 10 -5.69 -8.60 2.07
CA ARG A 10 -4.53 -9.44 1.76
C ARG A 10 -3.25 -8.82 2.28
N ILE A 11 -3.05 -7.51 2.09
CA ILE A 11 -1.88 -6.81 2.61
C ILE A 11 -1.84 -6.94 4.14
N HIS A 12 -2.96 -6.69 4.80
CA HIS A 12 -3.04 -6.78 6.25
C HIS A 12 -2.74 -8.18 6.74
N ASN A 13 -3.28 -9.20 6.08
CA ASN A 13 -3.09 -10.59 6.49
C ASN A 13 -1.66 -11.09 6.26
N LEU A 14 -0.95 -10.54 5.28
CA LEU A 14 0.43 -10.93 5.02
C LEU A 14 1.42 -10.23 5.94
N THR A 15 1.05 -9.09 6.51
CA THR A 15 1.92 -8.36 7.43
C THR A 15 2.27 -9.24 8.63
N PRO A 16 3.54 -9.31 9.08
CA PRO A 16 4.69 -8.49 8.69
C PRO A 16 5.52 -9.03 7.52
N THR A 17 5.05 -10.05 6.82
CA THR A 17 5.78 -10.58 5.67
C THR A 17 5.88 -9.51 4.60
N PRO A 18 7.07 -9.28 4.00
CA PRO A 18 7.18 -8.34 2.89
C PRO A 18 6.26 -8.73 1.75
N VAL A 19 5.76 -7.74 1.03
CA VAL A 19 4.81 -7.97 -0.05
C VAL A 19 5.34 -7.37 -1.34
N ARG A 20 5.11 -8.05 -2.44
CA ARG A 20 5.34 -7.48 -3.77
C ARG A 20 4.02 -6.88 -4.25
N LEU A 21 4.05 -5.60 -4.53
CA LEU A 21 2.88 -4.89 -5.04
C LEU A 21 3.10 -4.55 -6.50
N THR A 22 2.08 -4.80 -7.31
CA THR A 22 2.06 -4.35 -8.69
C THR A 22 1.07 -3.20 -8.79
N LEU A 23 1.52 -2.10 -9.35
CA LEU A 23 0.71 -0.91 -9.51
C LEU A 23 0.05 -0.87 -10.89
N ASP A 24 -0.93 -0.02 -11.03
CA ASP A 24 -1.71 0.07 -12.27
C ASP A 24 -0.90 0.59 -13.47
N ASP A 25 0.28 1.15 -13.23
CA ASP A 25 1.18 1.56 -14.32
C ASP A 25 2.20 0.47 -14.67
N GLY A 26 2.10 -0.70 -14.06
CA GLY A 26 3.01 -1.81 -14.31
C GLY A 26 4.21 -1.87 -13.38
N THR A 27 4.37 -0.91 -12.50
CA THR A 27 5.48 -0.91 -11.54
C THR A 27 5.32 -2.06 -10.55
N GLU A 28 6.39 -2.82 -10.33
CA GLU A 28 6.41 -3.87 -9.32
C GLU A 28 7.54 -3.56 -8.34
N ALA A 29 7.26 -3.70 -7.06
CA ALA A 29 8.27 -3.47 -6.03
C ALA A 29 7.91 -4.23 -4.77
N VAL A 30 8.94 -4.49 -3.95
CA VAL A 30 8.75 -5.16 -2.67
C VAL A 30 8.68 -4.09 -1.57
N PHE A 31 7.61 -4.16 -0.80
CA PHE A 31 7.36 -3.23 0.30
C PHE A 31 7.35 -3.97 1.62
N GLU A 32 7.87 -3.32 2.65
CA GLU A 32 7.81 -3.84 4.02
C GLU A 32 6.91 -2.92 4.82
N MET A 33 5.79 -3.45 5.29
CA MET A 33 4.82 -2.66 6.05
C MET A 33 5.34 -2.38 7.45
N ALA A 34 5.38 -1.12 7.82
CA ALA A 34 5.68 -0.73 9.19
C ALA A 34 4.47 -1.03 10.08
N TRP A 35 3.29 -0.75 9.58
CA TRP A 35 2.03 -1.09 10.24
C TRP A 35 0.90 -1.02 9.24
N THR A 36 -0.20 -1.70 9.57
CA THR A 36 -1.44 -1.64 8.81
C THR A 36 -2.59 -1.44 9.78
N GLU A 37 -3.64 -0.77 9.34
CA GLU A 37 -4.78 -0.48 10.18
C GLU A 37 -6.04 -0.36 9.36
N PHE A 38 -7.14 -0.86 9.91
CA PHE A 38 -8.48 -0.61 9.39
C PHE A 38 -9.23 0.27 10.37
N PHE A 39 -9.80 1.34 9.86
CA PHE A 39 -10.75 2.15 10.62
C PHE A 39 -12.09 2.00 9.92
N GLN A 40 -12.95 1.19 10.52
CA GLN A 40 -14.16 0.72 9.88
C GLN A 40 -13.77 -0.05 8.60
N GLN A 41 -14.08 0.46 7.42
CA GLN A 41 -13.68 -0.18 6.17
C GLN A 41 -12.55 0.55 5.45
N GLU A 42 -12.06 1.64 6.04
CA GLU A 42 -10.95 2.38 5.47
C GLU A 42 -9.63 1.74 5.87
N PHE A 43 -8.74 1.60 4.90
CA PHE A 43 -7.43 0.99 5.12
C PHE A 43 -6.35 2.06 5.08
N GLN A 44 -5.41 1.96 6.01
CA GLN A 44 -4.22 2.81 6.04
C GLN A 44 -3.03 1.96 6.40
N ALA A 45 -1.90 2.25 5.78
CA ALA A 45 -0.64 1.57 6.09
C ALA A 45 0.53 2.48 5.77
N GLU A 46 1.62 2.27 6.47
CA GLU A 46 2.89 2.90 6.13
C GLU A 46 3.90 1.81 5.84
N ALA A 47 4.74 2.06 4.86
CA ALA A 47 5.68 1.06 4.37
C ALA A 47 6.96 1.70 3.89
N THR A 48 7.98 0.86 3.75
CA THR A 48 9.22 1.24 3.07
C THR A 48 9.39 0.30 1.88
N ARG A 49 10.05 0.79 0.85
CA ARG A 49 10.36 0.00 -0.33
C ARG A 49 11.82 -0.41 -0.26
N ARG A 50 12.13 -1.67 -0.58
CA ARG A 50 13.50 -2.21 -0.43
C ARG A 50 14.54 -1.44 -1.24
N ASP A 51 14.17 -0.90 -2.38
CA ASP A 51 15.11 -0.26 -3.29
C ASP A 51 14.99 1.26 -3.29
N ASP A 52 14.33 1.83 -2.30
CA ASP A 52 14.12 3.27 -2.23
C ASP A 52 14.07 3.72 -0.76
N ASP A 53 14.69 4.85 -0.48
CA ASP A 53 14.72 5.41 0.88
C ASP A 53 13.47 6.21 1.24
N ALA A 54 12.58 6.45 0.29
CA ALA A 54 11.39 7.25 0.54
C ALA A 54 10.41 6.49 1.44
N ASP A 55 9.55 7.25 2.11
CA ASP A 55 8.43 6.68 2.85
C ASP A 55 7.26 6.47 1.91
N TYR A 56 6.49 5.42 2.16
CA TYR A 56 5.33 5.09 1.36
C TYR A 56 4.11 4.96 2.24
N ARG A 57 2.96 5.33 1.72
CA ARG A 57 1.71 5.21 2.42
C ARG A 57 0.68 4.57 1.49
N LEU A 58 -0.10 3.65 2.04
CA LEU A 58 -1.19 3.01 1.32
C LEU A 58 -2.50 3.41 1.99
N VAL A 59 -3.47 3.82 1.18
CA VAL A 59 -4.79 4.20 1.69
C VAL A 59 -5.86 3.72 0.72
N SER A 60 -7.03 3.38 1.24
CA SER A 60 -8.15 3.04 0.38
C SER A 60 -8.68 4.31 -0.31
N SER A 61 -9.17 4.16 -1.54
CA SER A 61 -9.78 5.26 -2.27
C SER A 61 -11.12 5.65 -1.62
N GLU A 62 -11.67 6.78 -2.04
CA GLU A 62 -12.94 7.25 -1.47
C GLU A 62 -14.06 6.24 -1.62
N ASP A 63 -14.10 5.53 -2.73
CA ASP A 63 -15.12 4.51 -2.97
C ASP A 63 -14.73 3.14 -2.41
N ASN A 64 -13.58 3.05 -1.76
CA ASN A 64 -13.05 1.82 -1.17
C ASN A 64 -12.86 0.68 -2.18
N GLU A 65 -12.70 1.00 -3.45
CA GLU A 65 -12.49 0.02 -4.50
C GLU A 65 -11.02 -0.20 -4.85
N SER A 66 -10.16 0.75 -4.49
CA SER A 66 -8.74 0.70 -4.82
C SER A 66 -7.89 1.02 -3.61
N ILE A 67 -6.66 0.53 -3.63
CA ILE A 67 -5.66 0.91 -2.63
C ILE A 67 -4.64 1.80 -3.34
N LEU A 68 -4.57 3.03 -2.89
CA LEU A 68 -3.70 4.03 -3.49
C LEU A 68 -2.37 4.05 -2.77
N VAL A 69 -1.30 4.25 -3.53
CA VAL A 69 0.06 4.30 -2.98
C VAL A 69 0.60 5.70 -3.16
N GLY A 70 1.02 6.30 -2.04
CA GLY A 70 1.67 7.60 -2.04
C GLY A 70 3.13 7.46 -1.66
N ARG A 71 3.96 8.36 -2.17
CA ARG A 71 5.39 8.40 -1.88
C ARG A 71 5.77 9.78 -1.36
N SER A 72 6.65 9.79 -0.36
CA SER A 72 7.21 11.02 0.18
C SER A 72 8.72 10.87 0.25
N GLY A 73 9.42 11.46 -0.70
CA GLY A 73 10.88 11.46 -0.70
C GLY A 73 11.44 12.53 0.23
N ALA A 74 12.74 12.48 0.45
CA ALA A 74 13.41 13.40 1.38
C ALA A 74 13.26 14.87 0.96
N ASP A 75 13.13 15.13 -0.33
CA ASP A 75 13.00 16.48 -0.85
C ASP A 75 11.56 16.90 -1.11
N ASP A 76 10.60 16.00 -0.85
CA ASP A 76 9.19 16.28 -1.11
C ASP A 76 8.55 16.94 0.10
N GLU A 77 7.67 17.88 -0.14
CA GLU A 77 6.95 18.57 0.92
C GLU A 77 5.64 17.87 1.30
N GLY A 78 5.36 16.71 0.75
CA GLY A 78 4.14 15.97 1.04
C GLY A 78 4.14 14.68 0.28
N TRP A 79 2.94 14.13 0.12
CA TRP A 79 2.77 12.82 -0.51
C TRP A 79 2.35 12.99 -1.96
N SER A 80 3.01 12.24 -2.84
CA SER A 80 2.63 12.18 -4.26
C SER A 80 2.07 10.80 -4.55
N MET A 81 0.88 10.75 -5.14
CA MET A 81 0.29 9.47 -5.51
C MET A 81 1.04 8.91 -6.71
N ILE A 82 1.49 7.66 -6.60
CA ILE A 82 2.25 7.02 -7.68
C ILE A 82 1.46 5.93 -8.39
N GLY A 83 0.34 5.50 -7.84
CA GLY A 83 -0.51 4.52 -8.50
C GLY A 83 -1.43 3.82 -7.55
N ALA A 84 -2.18 2.87 -8.08
CA ALA A 84 -3.07 2.02 -7.30
C ALA A 84 -2.60 0.57 -7.41
N VAL A 85 -2.80 -0.19 -6.34
CA VAL A 85 -2.37 -1.60 -6.29
C VAL A 85 -3.34 -2.45 -7.12
N VAL A 86 -2.80 -3.23 -8.05
CA VAL A 86 -3.60 -4.17 -8.84
C VAL A 86 -3.30 -5.62 -8.48
N GLU A 87 -2.13 -5.92 -7.91
CA GLU A 87 -1.80 -7.27 -7.45
C GLU A 87 -0.98 -7.21 -6.16
N VAL A 88 -1.15 -8.22 -5.31
CA VAL A 88 -0.42 -8.38 -4.06
C VAL A 88 0.06 -9.82 -3.96
N GLU A 89 1.35 -10.00 -3.68
CA GLU A 89 1.93 -11.33 -3.45
C GLU A 89 2.89 -11.27 -2.27
N ALA A 90 3.02 -12.37 -1.55
CA ALA A 90 4.06 -12.48 -0.54
C ALA A 90 5.42 -12.49 -1.23
N ALA A 91 6.37 -11.73 -0.69
CA ALA A 91 7.67 -11.55 -1.32
C ALA A 91 8.77 -12.45 -0.73
N GLU A 92 8.44 -13.28 0.22
CA GLU A 92 9.40 -14.20 0.83
C GLU A 92 9.53 -15.48 0.03
#